data_5dd8681a31e37ccb8f8038220dcb0906
#
_entry.id   5dd8681a31e37ccb8f8038220dcb0906
#
_cell.length_a   1.000
_cell.length_b   1.000
_cell.length_c   1.000
_cell.angle_alpha   90.00
_cell.angle_beta   90.00
_cell.angle_gamma   90.00
#
_symmetry.space_group_name_H-M   'P 1'
#
loop_
_entity.id
_entity.type
_entity.pdbx_description
1 polymer ?
#
loop_
_entity_poly.entity_id
_entity_poly.type
_entity_poly.pdbx_seq_one_letter_code
_entity_poly.pdbx_strand_id
1 'polypeptide(L)'
;TPWNKLDKVKFLCPVPGYDRHFGVTEYFGVEMINVPMTPEGPDMDMVEKLVAEDDAIKGIWCVPKYSNPQGYTYSDETVRRFANLKSAAKDFRIFWDNAYIIHHLYDDRQDHLLNIIEECEKAGNPDMVYEFVSTSKVSYPGAGIAALISSEANIKEAQEYMNFQIIGHDKLNQLRHVRFFKDLDGLHAHMRKHADILRPKFELVLDTLDKELSGLGIGEWTKPHGGYFI
;
A
#
# COMPACT_ATOMS: atom_id res chain seq x y z
N THR A 1 -22.50 13.15 1.12
CA THR A 1 -23.37 12.17 0.45
C THR A 1 -22.60 10.88 0.27
N PRO A 2 -23.14 9.70 0.65
CA PRO A 2 -22.47 8.42 0.42
C PRO A 2 -22.17 8.23 -1.08
N TRP A 3 -21.00 7.67 -1.39
CA TRP A 3 -20.53 7.54 -2.79
C TRP A 3 -21.49 6.72 -3.67
N ASN A 4 -22.17 5.73 -3.10
CA ASN A 4 -23.16 4.93 -3.82
C ASN A 4 -24.46 5.68 -4.20
N LYS A 5 -24.59 6.94 -3.82
CA LYS A 5 -25.70 7.85 -4.19
C LYS A 5 -25.25 8.96 -5.13
N LEU A 6 -24.00 8.95 -5.55
CA LEU A 6 -23.47 9.87 -6.54
C LEU A 6 -23.66 9.27 -7.93
N ASP A 7 -23.92 10.13 -8.90
CA ASP A 7 -24.08 9.72 -10.31
C ASP A 7 -22.77 9.14 -10.88
N LYS A 8 -21.64 9.62 -10.38
CA LYS A 8 -20.32 9.22 -10.84
C LYS A 8 -19.30 9.24 -9.69
N VAL A 9 -18.54 8.17 -9.58
CA VAL A 9 -17.39 8.06 -8.68
C VAL A 9 -16.21 7.51 -9.48
N LYS A 10 -15.04 8.12 -9.30
CA LYS A 10 -13.81 7.72 -9.97
C LYS A 10 -12.71 7.46 -8.95
N PHE A 11 -11.84 6.51 -9.28
CA PHE A 11 -10.60 6.24 -8.54
C PHE A 11 -9.40 6.31 -9.46
N LEU A 12 -8.33 6.88 -8.97
CA LEU A 12 -7.03 6.78 -9.60
C LEU A 12 -6.42 5.41 -9.29
N CYS A 13 -5.94 4.75 -10.32
CA CYS A 13 -5.39 3.42 -10.28
C CYS A 13 -3.96 3.45 -10.86
N PRO A 14 -2.92 3.52 -10.01
CA PRO A 14 -1.54 3.39 -10.48
C PRO A 14 -1.31 2.07 -11.20
N VAL A 15 -0.73 2.13 -12.40
CA VAL A 15 -0.49 0.97 -13.26
C VAL A 15 0.96 0.90 -13.73
N PRO A 16 1.58 -0.30 -13.70
CA PRO A 16 1.01 -1.56 -13.20
C PRO A 16 0.76 -1.53 -11.70
N GLY A 17 -0.24 -2.27 -11.21
CA GLY A 17 -0.69 -2.25 -9.82
C GLY A 17 -1.34 -3.55 -9.38
N TYR A 18 -1.80 -3.62 -8.13
CA TYR A 18 -2.40 -4.82 -7.57
C TYR A 18 -3.82 -5.04 -8.12
N ASP A 19 -4.01 -6.17 -8.80
CA ASP A 19 -5.25 -6.52 -9.50
C ASP A 19 -6.50 -6.54 -8.61
N ARG A 20 -6.35 -6.85 -7.33
CA ARG A 20 -7.48 -6.87 -6.38
C ARG A 20 -8.05 -5.48 -6.10
N HIS A 21 -7.20 -4.47 -6.07
CA HIS A 21 -7.66 -3.09 -5.97
C HIS A 21 -8.57 -2.74 -7.16
N PHE A 22 -8.17 -3.13 -8.36
CA PHE A 22 -8.93 -2.88 -9.58
C PHE A 22 -10.23 -3.69 -9.59
N GLY A 23 -10.17 -4.98 -9.22
CA GLY A 23 -11.35 -5.82 -9.12
C GLY A 23 -12.37 -5.34 -8.11
N VAL A 24 -11.95 -4.81 -6.96
CA VAL A 24 -12.85 -4.19 -5.97
C VAL A 24 -13.48 -2.92 -6.54
N THR A 25 -12.68 -2.09 -7.20
CA THR A 25 -13.15 -0.84 -7.82
C THR A 25 -14.21 -1.11 -8.89
N GLU A 26 -13.94 -2.09 -9.76
CA GLU A 26 -14.88 -2.55 -10.80
C GLU A 26 -16.18 -3.10 -10.20
N TYR A 27 -16.07 -3.96 -9.17
CA TYR A 27 -17.22 -4.57 -8.51
C TYR A 27 -18.21 -3.53 -7.95
N PHE A 28 -17.71 -2.42 -7.44
CA PHE A 28 -18.56 -1.33 -6.94
C PHE A 28 -18.96 -0.32 -8.03
N GLY A 29 -18.65 -0.58 -9.29
CA GLY A 29 -19.02 0.29 -10.41
C GLY A 29 -18.32 1.64 -10.40
N VAL A 30 -17.17 1.72 -9.73
CA VAL A 30 -16.34 2.94 -9.69
C VAL A 30 -15.49 3.01 -10.97
N GLU A 31 -15.52 4.14 -11.65
CA GLU A 31 -14.69 4.37 -12.84
C GLU A 31 -13.20 4.44 -12.47
N MET A 32 -12.37 3.71 -13.19
CA MET A 32 -10.92 3.68 -12.97
C MET A 32 -10.20 4.59 -13.96
N ILE A 33 -9.33 5.44 -13.44
CA ILE A 33 -8.40 6.25 -14.22
C ILE A 33 -6.99 5.75 -14.01
N ASN A 34 -6.36 5.25 -15.06
CA ASN A 34 -4.98 4.77 -14.97
C ASN A 34 -4.00 5.92 -14.80
N VAL A 35 -3.07 5.76 -13.85
CA VAL A 35 -1.95 6.67 -13.61
C VAL A 35 -0.65 5.89 -13.80
N PRO A 36 0.29 6.33 -14.63
CA PRO A 36 1.56 5.63 -14.81
C PRO A 36 2.36 5.55 -13.50
N MET A 37 3.01 4.40 -13.27
CA MET A 37 3.99 4.24 -12.20
C MET A 37 5.38 4.66 -12.68
N THR A 38 6.14 5.28 -11.79
CA THR A 38 7.57 5.57 -11.92
C THR A 38 8.34 4.84 -10.82
N PRO A 39 9.66 4.76 -10.86
CA PRO A 39 10.47 4.22 -9.75
C PRO A 39 10.25 4.92 -8.40
N GLU A 40 9.81 6.18 -8.42
CA GLU A 40 9.55 7.03 -7.25
C GLU A 40 8.12 6.92 -6.70
N GLY A 41 7.23 6.22 -7.40
CA GLY A 41 5.81 6.13 -7.13
C GLY A 41 4.95 6.48 -8.35
N PRO A 42 3.65 6.74 -8.21
CA PRO A 42 2.82 7.17 -9.33
C PRO A 42 3.25 8.54 -9.87
N ASP A 43 2.91 8.82 -11.14
CA ASP A 43 3.09 10.13 -11.75
C ASP A 43 2.30 11.19 -10.97
N MET A 44 2.98 11.88 -10.06
CA MET A 44 2.36 12.84 -9.17
C MET A 44 1.89 14.11 -9.87
N ASP A 45 2.49 14.50 -11.01
CA ASP A 45 2.01 15.65 -11.79
C ASP A 45 0.62 15.35 -12.36
N MET A 46 0.43 14.14 -12.85
CA MET A 46 -0.88 13.67 -13.31
C MET A 46 -1.87 13.53 -12.13
N VAL A 47 -1.46 12.95 -11.00
CA VAL A 47 -2.31 12.80 -9.81
C VAL A 47 -2.81 14.16 -9.34
N GLU A 48 -1.91 15.11 -9.09
CA GLU A 48 -2.24 16.45 -8.57
C GLU A 48 -3.21 17.18 -9.50
N LYS A 49 -2.94 17.15 -10.81
CA LYS A 49 -3.81 17.77 -11.79
C LYS A 49 -5.21 17.17 -11.77
N LEU A 50 -5.32 15.86 -11.85
CA LEU A 50 -6.61 15.17 -11.92
C LEU A 50 -7.46 15.40 -10.67
N VAL A 51 -6.88 15.28 -9.47
CA VAL A 51 -7.64 15.46 -8.22
C VAL A 51 -8.03 16.93 -7.98
N ALA A 52 -7.29 17.88 -8.54
CA ALA A 52 -7.62 19.30 -8.42
C ALA A 52 -8.74 19.73 -9.39
N GLU A 53 -8.89 19.05 -10.52
CA GLU A 53 -9.81 19.44 -11.58
C GLU A 53 -11.16 18.68 -11.55
N ASP A 54 -11.22 17.49 -10.93
CA ASP A 54 -12.40 16.61 -10.99
C ASP A 54 -12.85 16.15 -9.60
N ASP A 55 -13.96 16.69 -9.13
CA ASP A 55 -14.56 16.37 -7.83
C ASP A 55 -15.25 14.98 -7.80
N ALA A 56 -15.41 14.31 -8.94
CA ALA A 56 -15.85 12.92 -8.99
C ALA A 56 -14.74 11.93 -8.60
N ILE A 57 -13.48 12.35 -8.58
CA ILE A 57 -12.35 11.53 -8.14
C ILE A 57 -12.35 11.48 -6.61
N LYS A 58 -12.68 10.31 -6.06
CA LYS A 58 -12.86 10.10 -4.62
C LYS A 58 -11.72 9.35 -3.96
N GLY A 59 -10.85 8.73 -4.73
CA GLY A 59 -9.75 8.00 -4.13
C GLY A 59 -8.64 7.61 -5.09
N ILE A 60 -7.56 7.15 -4.49
CA ILE A 60 -6.41 6.56 -5.16
C ILE A 60 -5.95 5.33 -4.39
N TRP A 61 -5.60 4.25 -5.10
CA TRP A 61 -4.96 3.08 -4.52
C TRP A 61 -3.45 3.24 -4.52
N CYS A 62 -2.81 2.93 -3.39
CA CYS A 62 -1.35 2.99 -3.26
C CYS A 62 -0.82 1.72 -2.60
N VAL A 63 0.26 1.16 -3.16
CA VAL A 63 1.09 0.13 -2.51
C VAL A 63 2.50 0.73 -2.37
N PRO A 64 2.76 1.45 -1.26
CA PRO A 64 3.85 2.43 -1.22
C PRO A 64 5.24 1.83 -1.00
N LYS A 65 5.34 0.60 -0.53
CA LYS A 65 6.62 -0.04 -0.24
C LYS A 65 6.68 -1.43 -0.84
N TYR A 66 7.78 -1.71 -1.56
CA TYR A 66 7.98 -2.99 -2.25
C TYR A 66 6.78 -3.40 -3.07
N SER A 67 6.28 -2.48 -3.88
CA SER A 67 4.99 -2.52 -4.55
C SER A 67 4.78 -3.78 -5.39
N ASN A 68 3.53 -4.20 -5.49
CA ASN A 68 3.11 -5.25 -6.41
C ASN A 68 2.63 -4.60 -7.73
N PRO A 69 3.25 -4.87 -8.91
CA PRO A 69 4.24 -5.94 -9.17
C PRO A 69 5.70 -5.46 -9.28
N GLN A 70 6.01 -4.19 -9.14
CA GLN A 70 7.31 -3.63 -9.58
C GLN A 70 8.38 -3.59 -8.48
N GLY A 71 8.03 -3.86 -7.22
CA GLY A 71 8.97 -3.79 -6.10
C GLY A 71 9.44 -2.38 -5.73
N TYR A 72 8.81 -1.32 -6.26
CA TYR A 72 9.16 0.06 -5.97
C TYR A 72 8.77 0.48 -4.55
N THR A 73 9.52 1.41 -3.99
CA THR A 73 9.18 2.12 -2.76
C THR A 73 9.03 3.60 -3.08
N TYR A 74 7.93 4.22 -2.64
CA TYR A 74 7.68 5.63 -2.90
C TYR A 74 8.75 6.50 -2.25
N SER A 75 9.21 7.51 -2.99
CA SER A 75 10.17 8.48 -2.46
C SER A 75 9.55 9.38 -1.39
N ASP A 76 10.40 9.98 -0.57
CA ASP A 76 9.99 10.97 0.41
C ASP A 76 9.24 12.14 -0.22
N GLU A 77 9.66 12.56 -1.42
CA GLU A 77 9.00 13.63 -2.18
C GLU A 77 7.58 13.21 -2.60
N THR A 78 7.43 12.00 -3.12
CA THR A 78 6.11 11.45 -3.49
C THR A 78 5.17 11.42 -2.29
N VAL A 79 5.63 10.96 -1.13
CA VAL A 79 4.82 10.93 0.10
C VAL A 79 4.41 12.34 0.53
N ARG A 80 5.34 13.31 0.49
CA ARG A 80 5.01 14.71 0.82
C ARG A 80 4.04 15.33 -0.19
N ARG A 81 4.16 15.01 -1.48
CA ARG A 81 3.21 15.47 -2.51
C ARG A 81 1.82 14.91 -2.25
N PHE A 82 1.71 13.63 -1.89
CA PHE A 82 0.43 13.04 -1.47
C PHE A 82 -0.18 13.78 -0.28
N ALA A 83 0.61 14.05 0.76
CA ALA A 83 0.15 14.74 1.96
C ALA A 83 -0.36 16.17 1.68
N ASN A 84 0.19 16.82 0.65
CA ASN A 84 -0.14 18.19 0.27
C ASN A 84 -1.18 18.30 -0.86
N LEU A 85 -1.80 17.21 -1.29
CA LEU A 85 -2.81 17.22 -2.35
C LEU A 85 -3.92 18.22 -2.07
N LYS A 86 -4.33 18.92 -3.13
CA LYS A 86 -5.45 19.88 -3.12
C LYS A 86 -6.56 19.31 -3.98
N SER A 87 -7.39 18.45 -3.38
CA SER A 87 -8.47 17.80 -4.07
C SER A 87 -9.69 18.71 -4.20
N ALA A 88 -10.34 18.72 -5.39
CA ALA A 88 -11.66 19.30 -5.59
C ALA A 88 -12.74 18.58 -4.77
N ALA A 89 -12.59 17.26 -4.57
CA ALA A 89 -13.47 16.47 -3.74
C ALA A 89 -13.06 16.58 -2.25
N LYS A 90 -13.93 17.12 -1.40
CA LYS A 90 -13.69 17.23 0.05
C LYS A 90 -13.58 15.86 0.76
N ASP A 91 -14.15 14.85 0.15
CA ASP A 91 -14.20 13.47 0.64
C ASP A 91 -13.22 12.55 -0.12
N PHE A 92 -12.21 13.12 -0.78
CA PHE A 92 -11.11 12.36 -1.40
C PHE A 92 -10.31 11.62 -0.33
N ARG A 93 -9.92 10.35 -0.64
CA ARG A 93 -9.13 9.50 0.27
C ARG A 93 -8.01 8.78 -0.46
N ILE A 94 -6.87 8.69 0.21
CA ILE A 94 -5.73 7.87 -0.18
C ILE A 94 -5.87 6.51 0.51
N PHE A 95 -5.98 5.44 -0.26
CA PHE A 95 -6.00 4.06 0.24
C PHE A 95 -4.57 3.52 0.19
N TRP A 96 -3.92 3.55 1.34
CA TRP A 96 -2.49 3.27 1.52
C TRP A 96 -2.30 1.83 1.99
N ASP A 97 -2.21 0.88 1.03
CA ASP A 97 -2.02 -0.55 1.31
C ASP A 97 -0.55 -0.84 1.61
N ASN A 98 -0.19 -0.80 2.88
CA ASN A 98 1.17 -0.98 3.36
C ASN A 98 1.46 -2.46 3.71
N ALA A 99 1.05 -3.37 2.82
CA ALA A 99 1.13 -4.81 3.02
C ALA A 99 2.56 -5.34 3.17
N TYR A 100 3.56 -4.62 2.66
CA TYR A 100 4.96 -5.07 2.61
C TYR A 100 5.91 -4.26 3.48
N ILE A 101 5.43 -3.46 4.42
CA ILE A 101 6.21 -2.51 5.21
C ILE A 101 7.45 -3.12 5.92
N ILE A 102 7.37 -4.39 6.33
CA ILE A 102 8.43 -5.12 7.05
C ILE A 102 9.04 -6.27 6.24
N HIS A 103 8.80 -6.32 4.93
CA HIS A 103 9.26 -7.43 4.07
C HIS A 103 10.62 -7.15 3.44
N HIS A 104 11.60 -6.76 4.27
CA HIS A 104 12.97 -6.55 3.83
C HIS A 104 13.66 -7.87 3.49
N LEU A 105 14.45 -7.89 2.42
CA LEU A 105 15.31 -9.04 2.07
C LEU A 105 16.69 -8.94 2.71
N TYR A 106 17.13 -7.74 3.07
CA TYR A 106 18.46 -7.45 3.60
C TYR A 106 18.36 -6.65 4.90
N ASP A 107 19.29 -6.88 5.83
CA ASP A 107 19.35 -6.12 7.07
C ASP A 107 20.05 -4.75 6.88
N ASP A 108 20.98 -4.67 5.95
CA ASP A 108 21.83 -3.50 5.67
C ASP A 108 21.31 -2.59 4.53
N ARG A 109 20.29 -3.04 3.81
CA ARG A 109 19.70 -2.34 2.65
C ARG A 109 18.19 -2.40 2.71
N GLN A 110 17.61 -1.60 3.57
CA GLN A 110 16.16 -1.51 3.72
C GLN A 110 15.68 -0.18 3.13
N ASP A 111 14.64 -0.25 2.30
CA ASP A 111 14.04 0.97 1.80
C ASP A 111 13.38 1.72 2.95
N HIS A 112 13.52 3.03 2.94
CA HIS A 112 12.81 3.94 3.82
C HIS A 112 11.49 4.36 3.18
N LEU A 113 10.45 4.46 3.98
CA LEU A 113 9.16 5.03 3.58
C LEU A 113 8.74 6.04 4.65
N LEU A 114 8.50 7.27 4.26
CA LEU A 114 7.96 8.28 5.18
C LEU A 114 6.59 7.86 5.70
N ASN A 115 6.31 8.24 6.95
CA ASN A 115 4.99 8.04 7.55
C ASN A 115 3.98 9.02 6.95
N ILE A 116 3.11 8.52 6.08
CA ILE A 116 2.11 9.34 5.39
C ILE A 116 1.12 10.00 6.36
N ILE A 117 0.78 9.34 7.47
CA ILE A 117 -0.13 9.92 8.48
C ILE A 117 0.48 11.18 9.08
N GLU A 118 1.75 11.10 9.52
CA GLU A 118 2.47 12.28 10.07
C GLU A 118 2.62 13.41 9.03
N GLU A 119 2.91 13.07 7.78
CA GLU A 119 3.04 14.08 6.72
C GLU A 119 1.70 14.74 6.42
N CYS A 120 0.59 13.99 6.43
CA CYS A 120 -0.76 14.56 6.30
C CYS A 120 -1.14 15.45 7.48
N GLU A 121 -0.79 15.08 8.71
CA GLU A 121 -0.98 15.94 9.88
C GLU A 121 -0.21 17.28 9.75
N LYS A 122 1.07 17.23 9.37
CA LYS A 122 1.91 18.40 9.11
C LYS A 122 1.33 19.31 8.01
N ALA A 123 0.75 18.70 6.97
CA ALA A 123 0.12 19.40 5.85
C ALA A 123 -1.29 19.96 6.16
N GLY A 124 -1.86 19.65 7.34
CA GLY A 124 -3.22 20.04 7.72
C GLY A 124 -4.32 19.24 7.04
N ASN A 125 -3.99 18.03 6.57
CA ASN A 125 -4.90 17.10 5.88
C ASN A 125 -5.02 15.74 6.61
N PRO A 126 -5.26 15.69 7.94
CA PRO A 126 -5.18 14.45 8.74
C PRO A 126 -6.18 13.38 8.29
N ASP A 127 -7.31 13.78 7.70
CA ASP A 127 -8.39 12.87 7.31
C ASP A 127 -8.21 12.27 5.90
N MET A 128 -7.12 12.59 5.21
CA MET A 128 -6.97 12.22 3.80
C MET A 128 -6.61 10.74 3.59
N VAL A 129 -6.05 10.04 4.59
CA VAL A 129 -5.46 8.72 4.44
C VAL A 129 -6.21 7.64 5.22
N TYR A 130 -6.43 6.51 4.56
CA TYR A 130 -6.68 5.22 5.17
C TYR A 130 -5.47 4.32 4.92
N GLU A 131 -4.69 4.03 5.95
CA GLU A 131 -3.57 3.10 5.87
C GLU A 131 -4.00 1.72 6.35
N PHE A 132 -3.66 0.71 5.56
CA PHE A 132 -3.98 -0.68 5.83
C PHE A 132 -2.70 -1.49 6.02
N VAL A 133 -2.66 -2.26 7.10
CA VAL A 133 -1.59 -3.22 7.38
C VAL A 133 -2.18 -4.56 7.74
N SER A 134 -1.50 -5.66 7.42
CA SER A 134 -1.96 -6.99 7.77
C SER A 134 -0.81 -7.98 7.96
N THR A 135 -1.10 -9.07 8.68
CA THR A 135 -0.17 -10.19 8.84
C THR A 135 -0.40 -11.30 7.79
N SER A 136 -1.18 -11.04 6.74
CA SER A 136 -1.54 -12.04 5.71
C SER A 136 -0.32 -12.66 5.03
N LYS A 137 0.75 -11.90 4.87
CA LYS A 137 2.03 -12.34 4.29
C LYS A 137 3.14 -12.51 5.34
N VAL A 138 2.82 -12.30 6.61
CA VAL A 138 3.74 -12.39 7.75
C VAL A 138 3.55 -13.70 8.50
N SER A 139 2.30 -14.09 8.79
CA SER A 139 1.94 -15.32 9.51
C SER A 139 1.21 -16.32 8.60
N TYR A 140 -0.11 -16.35 8.65
CA TYR A 140 -0.93 -17.29 7.87
C TYR A 140 -1.94 -16.56 6.98
N PRO A 141 -1.96 -16.81 5.67
CA PRO A 141 -3.04 -16.34 4.81
C PRO A 141 -4.38 -16.95 5.29
N GLY A 142 -5.41 -16.11 5.36
CA GLY A 142 -6.74 -16.49 5.85
C GLY A 142 -6.90 -16.59 7.37
N ALA A 143 -5.79 -16.54 8.14
CA ALA A 143 -5.79 -16.51 9.61
C ALA A 143 -4.97 -15.33 10.15
N GLY A 144 -4.77 -14.31 9.33
CA GLY A 144 -4.08 -13.09 9.71
C GLY A 144 -4.93 -12.15 10.56
N ILE A 145 -4.27 -11.13 11.09
CA ILE A 145 -4.90 -9.94 11.65
C ILE A 145 -4.58 -8.75 10.77
N ALA A 146 -5.45 -7.74 10.80
CA ALA A 146 -5.25 -6.50 10.06
C ALA A 146 -5.56 -5.30 10.95
N ALA A 147 -5.02 -4.16 10.58
CA ALA A 147 -5.35 -2.89 11.22
C ALA A 147 -5.59 -1.82 10.15
N LEU A 148 -6.54 -0.94 10.46
CA LEU A 148 -6.77 0.32 9.78
C LEU A 148 -6.19 1.44 10.65
N ILE A 149 -5.35 2.27 10.06
CA ILE A 149 -4.72 3.42 10.70
C ILE A 149 -5.20 4.67 9.96
N SER A 150 -5.69 5.66 10.70
CA SER A 150 -6.17 6.92 10.13
C SER A 150 -6.35 7.96 11.23
N SER A 151 -6.87 9.13 10.89
CA SER A 151 -7.27 10.13 11.88
C SER A 151 -8.36 9.62 12.83
N GLU A 152 -8.48 10.25 14.00
CA GLU A 152 -9.53 9.90 14.97
C GLU A 152 -10.94 10.00 14.36
N ALA A 153 -11.17 11.02 13.52
CA ALA A 153 -12.46 11.21 12.86
C ALA A 153 -12.78 10.04 11.90
N ASN A 154 -11.83 9.66 11.06
CA ASN A 154 -11.99 8.53 10.13
C ASN A 154 -12.16 7.20 10.87
N ILE A 155 -11.40 6.96 11.94
CA ILE A 155 -11.53 5.74 12.74
C ILE A 155 -12.89 5.66 13.42
N LYS A 156 -13.39 6.77 13.93
CA LYS A 156 -14.72 6.83 14.54
C LYS A 156 -15.82 6.51 13.53
N GLU A 157 -15.75 7.09 12.33
CA GLU A 157 -16.68 6.77 11.25
C GLU A 157 -16.60 5.29 10.86
N ALA A 158 -15.38 4.76 10.68
CA ALA A 158 -15.18 3.35 10.35
C ALA A 158 -15.77 2.41 11.43
N GLN A 159 -15.60 2.75 12.70
CA GLN A 159 -16.17 1.99 13.82
C GLN A 159 -17.70 1.95 13.81
N GLU A 160 -18.37 3.02 13.39
CA GLU A 160 -19.83 3.04 13.25
C GLU A 160 -20.31 1.96 12.27
N TYR A 161 -19.64 1.80 11.11
CA TYR A 161 -19.96 0.74 10.18
C TYR A 161 -19.56 -0.65 10.69
N MET A 162 -18.38 -0.77 11.28
CA MET A 162 -17.86 -2.03 11.82
C MET A 162 -18.75 -2.63 12.90
N ASN A 163 -19.40 -1.81 13.70
CA ASN A 163 -20.34 -2.24 14.75
C ASN A 163 -21.55 -3.03 14.20
N PHE A 164 -21.91 -2.79 12.94
CA PHE A 164 -22.97 -3.56 12.25
C PHE A 164 -22.44 -4.78 11.52
N GLN A 165 -21.15 -4.80 11.19
CA GLN A 165 -20.52 -5.92 10.49
C GLN A 165 -20.13 -7.05 11.44
N ILE A 166 -19.63 -6.70 12.63
CA ILE A 166 -19.10 -7.65 13.60
C ILE A 166 -19.25 -7.13 15.03
N ILE A 167 -19.74 -7.97 15.94
CA ILE A 167 -19.86 -7.64 17.36
C ILE A 167 -18.48 -7.59 18.02
N GLY A 168 -17.53 -8.38 17.57
CA GLY A 168 -16.15 -8.40 18.05
C GLY A 168 -15.23 -9.16 17.12
N HIS A 169 -13.98 -8.69 17.05
CA HIS A 169 -12.94 -9.32 16.26
C HIS A 169 -12.47 -10.63 16.91
N ASP A 170 -11.88 -11.53 16.13
CA ASP A 170 -11.34 -12.81 16.58
C ASP A 170 -10.17 -12.62 17.56
N LYS A 171 -10.52 -12.53 18.84
CA LYS A 171 -9.56 -12.34 19.94
C LYS A 171 -8.65 -13.53 20.14
N LEU A 172 -9.12 -14.75 19.78
CA LEU A 172 -8.27 -15.93 19.86
C LEU A 172 -7.14 -15.87 18.84
N ASN A 173 -7.45 -15.46 17.64
CA ASN A 173 -6.45 -15.27 16.59
C ASN A 173 -5.46 -14.13 16.93
N GLN A 174 -5.95 -13.01 17.48
CA GLN A 174 -5.09 -11.94 17.99
C GLN A 174 -4.13 -12.47 19.09
N LEU A 175 -4.66 -13.26 20.04
CA LEU A 175 -3.84 -13.86 21.10
C LEU A 175 -2.79 -14.84 20.56
N ARG A 176 -3.11 -15.61 19.52
CA ARG A 176 -2.13 -16.47 18.83
C ARG A 176 -0.96 -15.67 18.30
N HIS A 177 -1.24 -14.53 17.62
CA HIS A 177 -0.19 -13.64 17.10
C HIS A 177 0.66 -13.04 18.22
N VAL A 178 0.02 -12.53 19.29
CA VAL A 178 0.72 -12.00 20.46
C VAL A 178 1.64 -13.06 21.12
N ARG A 179 1.15 -14.29 21.28
CA ARG A 179 1.94 -15.37 21.87
C ARG A 179 3.07 -15.85 20.96
N PHE A 180 2.86 -15.81 19.64
CA PHE A 180 3.86 -16.25 18.66
C PHE A 180 4.98 -15.24 18.50
N PHE A 181 4.66 -13.98 18.26
CA PHE A 181 5.64 -12.92 18.09
C PHE A 181 6.20 -12.39 19.40
N LYS A 182 5.40 -12.39 20.46
CA LYS A 182 5.64 -11.81 21.79
C LYS A 182 5.72 -10.28 21.76
N ASP A 183 6.65 -9.73 21.00
CA ASP A 183 6.96 -8.32 20.86
C ASP A 183 7.45 -8.00 19.43
N LEU A 184 7.87 -6.76 19.23
CA LEU A 184 8.38 -6.28 17.95
C LEU A 184 9.70 -6.99 17.54
N ASP A 185 10.57 -7.29 18.50
CA ASP A 185 11.82 -7.99 18.21
C ASP A 185 11.56 -9.41 17.73
N GLY A 186 10.57 -10.10 18.31
CA GLY A 186 10.11 -11.40 17.87
C GLY A 186 9.50 -11.36 16.45
N LEU A 187 8.77 -10.32 16.14
CA LEU A 187 8.26 -10.08 14.78
C LEU A 187 9.40 -9.88 13.78
N HIS A 188 10.36 -9.01 14.08
CA HIS A 188 11.53 -8.81 13.22
C HIS A 188 12.37 -10.07 13.07
N ALA A 189 12.58 -10.83 14.15
CA ALA A 189 13.29 -12.11 14.08
C ALA A 189 12.58 -13.13 13.18
N HIS A 190 11.24 -13.13 13.17
CA HIS A 190 10.45 -13.95 12.27
C HIS A 190 10.61 -13.51 10.81
N MET A 191 10.55 -12.21 10.54
CA MET A 191 10.71 -11.67 9.18
C MET A 191 12.10 -11.90 8.61
N ARG A 192 13.16 -11.91 9.44
CA ARG A 192 14.52 -12.32 8.99
C ARG A 192 14.53 -13.76 8.47
N LYS A 193 13.79 -14.68 9.10
CA LYS A 193 13.67 -16.07 8.59
C LYS A 193 12.96 -16.11 7.23
N HIS A 194 11.97 -15.25 7.01
CA HIS A 194 11.34 -15.09 5.68
C HIS A 194 12.37 -14.60 4.66
N ALA A 195 13.14 -13.58 5.03
CA ALA A 195 14.19 -13.03 4.17
C ALA A 195 15.25 -14.12 3.81
N ASP A 196 15.66 -14.95 4.75
CA ASP A 196 16.62 -16.04 4.52
C ASP A 196 16.10 -17.09 3.52
N ILE A 197 14.77 -17.28 3.43
CA ILE A 197 14.14 -18.18 2.46
C ILE A 197 13.98 -17.50 1.08
N LEU A 198 13.68 -16.22 1.05
CA LEU A 198 13.34 -15.49 -0.18
C LEU A 198 14.57 -14.93 -0.89
N ARG A 199 15.51 -14.37 -0.14
CA ARG A 199 16.71 -13.71 -0.68
C ARG A 199 17.47 -14.57 -1.70
N PRO A 200 17.82 -15.83 -1.42
CA PRO A 200 18.53 -16.65 -2.40
C PRO A 200 17.76 -16.85 -3.72
N LYS A 201 16.42 -16.84 -3.66
CA LYS A 201 15.57 -16.95 -4.85
C LYS A 201 15.60 -15.65 -5.67
N PHE A 202 15.52 -14.50 -4.99
CA PHE A 202 15.66 -13.18 -5.64
C PHE A 202 17.03 -13.05 -6.30
N GLU A 203 18.11 -13.36 -5.57
CA GLU A 203 19.47 -13.28 -6.08
C GLU A 203 19.67 -14.21 -7.29
N LEU A 204 19.18 -15.45 -7.22
CA LEU A 204 19.26 -16.37 -8.37
C LEU A 204 18.53 -15.83 -9.60
N VAL A 205 17.32 -15.27 -9.43
CA VAL A 205 16.56 -14.69 -10.55
C VAL A 205 17.31 -13.49 -11.12
N LEU A 206 17.72 -12.55 -10.28
CA LEU A 206 18.43 -11.34 -10.72
C LEU A 206 19.74 -11.66 -11.41
N ASP A 207 20.55 -12.57 -10.85
CA ASP A 207 21.81 -13.02 -11.44
C ASP A 207 21.58 -13.69 -12.80
N THR A 208 20.50 -14.48 -12.90
CA THR A 208 20.15 -15.14 -14.18
C THR A 208 19.71 -14.12 -15.22
N LEU A 209 18.84 -13.17 -14.86
CA LEU A 209 18.42 -12.10 -15.77
C LEU A 209 19.61 -11.23 -16.21
N ASP A 210 20.45 -10.83 -15.25
CA ASP A 210 21.65 -10.03 -15.55
C ASP A 210 22.61 -10.79 -16.48
N LYS A 211 22.81 -12.08 -16.25
CA LYS A 211 23.72 -12.90 -17.05
C LYS A 211 23.21 -13.20 -18.45
N GLU A 212 21.93 -13.57 -18.57
CA GLU A 212 21.40 -14.11 -19.83
C GLU A 212 20.78 -13.03 -20.72
N LEU A 213 20.28 -11.92 -20.14
CA LEU A 213 19.49 -10.92 -20.87
C LEU A 213 20.11 -9.52 -20.88
N SER A 214 21.07 -9.22 -19.98
CA SER A 214 21.69 -7.89 -19.94
C SER A 214 22.40 -7.56 -21.26
N GLY A 215 22.15 -6.34 -21.76
CA GLY A 215 22.75 -5.86 -23.01
C GLY A 215 22.06 -6.33 -24.30
N LEU A 216 21.04 -7.20 -24.23
CA LEU A 216 20.29 -7.62 -25.41
C LEU A 216 19.19 -6.64 -25.82
N GLY A 217 18.82 -5.69 -24.96
CA GLY A 217 17.78 -4.70 -25.25
C GLY A 217 16.37 -5.26 -25.38
N ILE A 218 16.10 -6.45 -24.81
CA ILE A 218 14.83 -7.18 -24.94
C ILE A 218 13.93 -7.05 -23.70
N GLY A 219 14.42 -6.45 -22.61
CA GLY A 219 13.66 -6.26 -21.39
C GLY A 219 14.44 -5.51 -20.32
N GLU A 220 13.70 -5.04 -19.32
CA GLU A 220 14.21 -4.37 -18.12
C GLU A 220 13.60 -5.03 -16.89
N TRP A 221 14.32 -5.04 -15.78
CA TRP A 221 13.86 -5.59 -14.51
C TRP A 221 14.30 -4.73 -13.33
N THR A 222 13.50 -4.75 -12.29
CA THR A 222 13.78 -4.04 -11.04
C THR A 222 14.72 -4.86 -10.15
N LYS A 223 15.42 -4.21 -9.23
CA LYS A 223 16.28 -4.86 -8.22
C LYS A 223 15.81 -4.47 -6.81
N PRO A 224 14.66 -5.00 -6.36
CA PRO A 224 14.04 -4.60 -5.10
C PRO A 224 14.84 -5.12 -3.90
N HIS A 225 14.79 -4.35 -2.80
CA HIS A 225 15.40 -4.74 -1.53
C HIS A 225 14.41 -5.46 -0.59
N GLY A 226 13.21 -5.73 -1.07
CA GLY A 226 12.16 -6.36 -0.29
C GLY A 226 10.93 -6.76 -1.12
N GLY A 227 9.89 -7.24 -0.44
CA GLY A 227 8.66 -7.68 -1.08
C GLY A 227 8.75 -9.06 -1.71
N TYR A 228 7.97 -9.28 -2.78
CA TYR A 228 7.81 -10.59 -3.43
C TYR A 228 7.95 -10.55 -4.95
N PHE A 229 8.31 -9.41 -5.55
CA PHE A 229 8.25 -9.18 -6.99
C PHE A 229 9.57 -8.62 -7.52
N ILE A 230 9.90 -9.00 -8.75
CA ILE A 230 11.03 -8.49 -9.55
C ILE A 230 10.47 -7.97 -10.85
#